data_3c7d0d381c0e4a471100251fe204c0c8
#
_entry.id   3c7d0d381c0e4a471100251fe204c0c8
#
_cell.length_a   1.000
_cell.length_b   1.000
_cell.length_c   1.000
_cell.angle_alpha   90.00
_cell.angle_beta   90.00
_cell.angle_gamma   90.00
#
_symmetry.space_group_name_H-M   'P 1'
#
loop_
_entity.id
_entity.type
_entity.pdbx_description
1 polymer ?
#
loop_
_entity_poly.entity_id
_entity_poly.type
_entity_poly.pdbx_seq_one_letter_code
_entity_poly.pdbx_strand_id
1 'polypeptide(L)'
;MKVLRKHRATIGYTLDDLEGISPTLCQHKINMEPVAKPVVDHQRRLNPKMKEVVRRKILELLEAGIIYPIADSRWASPVHCVPKKGGIIFVPNDKNELIPQRIVTCYIMVIDFIKLNKATRKDHYPLPFIDQMLERLSKHTH
;
A
#
# COMPACT_ATOMS: atom_id res chain seq x y z
N MET A 1 18.91 -18.01 -9.84
CA MET A 1 17.84 -18.38 -10.80
C MET A 1 17.20 -19.75 -10.51
N LYS A 2 17.92 -20.83 -10.17
CA LYS A 2 17.32 -22.15 -9.86
C LYS A 2 16.39 -22.14 -8.63
N VAL A 3 16.75 -21.41 -7.55
CA VAL A 3 15.95 -21.30 -6.31
C VAL A 3 14.60 -20.61 -6.57
N LEU A 4 14.60 -19.50 -7.29
CA LEU A 4 13.36 -18.78 -7.63
C LEU A 4 12.41 -19.62 -8.49
N ARG A 5 12.94 -20.42 -9.42
CA ARG A 5 12.12 -21.35 -10.22
C ARG A 5 11.53 -22.47 -9.37
N LYS A 6 12.29 -22.99 -8.40
CA LYS A 6 11.83 -24.05 -7.49
C LYS A 6 10.71 -23.58 -6.57
N HIS A 7 10.76 -22.31 -6.16
CA HIS A 7 9.80 -21.69 -5.23
C HIS A 7 8.89 -20.65 -5.91
N ARG A 8 8.54 -20.89 -7.18
CA ARG A 8 7.72 -19.95 -7.97
C ARG A 8 6.36 -19.69 -7.31
N ALA A 9 5.75 -20.69 -6.70
CA ALA A 9 4.47 -20.55 -6.01
C ALA A 9 4.52 -19.64 -4.76
N THR A 10 5.71 -19.36 -4.22
CA THR A 10 5.89 -18.47 -3.07
C THR A 10 5.93 -16.99 -3.48
N ILE A 11 6.04 -16.72 -4.79
CA ILE A 11 6.10 -15.35 -5.32
C ILE A 11 4.74 -15.03 -5.93
N GLY A 12 3.97 -14.17 -5.27
CA GLY A 12 2.71 -13.68 -5.81
C GLY A 12 2.92 -12.66 -6.93
N TYR A 13 2.23 -12.85 -8.04
CA TYR A 13 2.21 -11.92 -9.19
C TYR A 13 0.91 -11.13 -9.29
N THR A 14 -0.17 -11.69 -8.74
CA THR A 14 -1.51 -11.10 -8.73
C THR A 14 -2.00 -10.93 -7.31
N LEU A 15 -3.09 -10.18 -7.12
CA LEU A 15 -3.71 -10.05 -5.80
C LEU A 15 -4.27 -11.38 -5.30
N ASP A 16 -4.68 -12.27 -6.19
CA ASP A 16 -5.21 -13.61 -5.86
C ASP A 16 -4.14 -14.56 -5.33
N ASP A 17 -2.86 -14.28 -5.62
CA ASP A 17 -1.73 -15.06 -5.11
C ASP A 17 -1.35 -14.68 -3.66
N LEU A 18 -2.00 -13.64 -3.08
CA LEU A 18 -1.75 -13.21 -1.71
C LEU A 18 -2.48 -14.11 -0.72
N GLU A 19 -1.83 -15.18 -0.32
CA GLU A 19 -2.28 -15.99 0.82
C GLU A 19 -2.03 -15.22 2.11
N GLY A 20 -3.10 -14.73 2.74
CA GLY A 20 -3.02 -14.07 4.04
C GLY A 20 -2.68 -15.07 5.15
N ILE A 21 -2.07 -14.58 6.23
CA ILE A 21 -1.89 -15.37 7.45
C ILE A 21 -3.24 -15.43 8.19
N SER A 22 -3.67 -16.63 8.59
CA SER A 22 -4.90 -16.77 9.37
C SER A 22 -4.86 -15.88 10.63
N PRO A 23 -5.91 -15.10 10.90
CA PRO A 23 -5.99 -14.27 12.11
C PRO A 23 -5.85 -15.07 13.42
N THR A 24 -6.14 -16.37 13.37
CA THR A 24 -5.96 -17.27 14.53
C THR A 24 -4.50 -17.56 14.83
N LEU A 25 -3.62 -17.50 13.83
CA LEU A 25 -2.18 -17.70 13.99
C LEU A 25 -1.45 -16.43 14.37
N CYS A 26 -1.77 -15.33 13.69
CA CYS A 26 -1.12 -14.05 13.94
C CYS A 26 -2.07 -12.90 13.60
N GLN A 27 -2.30 -12.02 14.57
CA GLN A 27 -3.05 -10.79 14.36
C GLN A 27 -2.24 -9.61 14.88
N HIS A 28 -2.04 -8.60 14.04
CA HIS A 28 -1.40 -7.37 14.44
C HIS A 28 -2.32 -6.58 15.37
N LYS A 29 -1.89 -6.39 16.62
CA LYS A 29 -2.58 -5.56 17.60
C LYS A 29 -1.97 -4.16 17.62
N ILE A 30 -2.80 -3.15 17.41
CA ILE A 30 -2.41 -1.75 17.54
C ILE A 30 -2.75 -1.30 18.97
N ASN A 31 -1.73 -1.14 19.81
CA ASN A 31 -1.90 -0.63 21.16
C ASN A 31 -1.95 0.90 21.13
N MET A 32 -3.01 1.47 21.67
CA MET A 32 -3.21 2.91 21.71
C MET A 32 -2.68 3.52 22.99
N GLU A 33 -2.23 4.78 22.94
CA GLU A 33 -1.95 5.57 24.13
C GLU A 33 -3.24 5.80 24.94
N PRO A 34 -3.20 5.76 26.28
CA PRO A 34 -4.41 5.89 27.12
C PRO A 34 -5.20 7.19 26.90
N VAL A 35 -4.51 8.24 26.49
CA VAL A 35 -5.08 9.58 26.26
C VAL A 35 -5.48 9.78 24.79
N ALA A 36 -5.25 8.79 23.94
CA ALA A 36 -5.52 8.91 22.50
C ALA A 36 -7.02 9.04 22.21
N LYS A 37 -7.37 10.11 21.50
CA LYS A 37 -8.75 10.32 21.03
C LYS A 37 -8.88 9.84 19.60
N PRO A 38 -9.90 9.03 19.29
CA PRO A 38 -10.15 8.60 17.92
C PRO A 38 -10.50 9.81 17.04
N VAL A 39 -10.08 9.74 15.77
CA VAL A 39 -10.30 10.81 14.79
C VAL A 39 -10.94 10.23 13.55
N VAL A 40 -12.03 10.86 13.13
CA VAL A 40 -12.73 10.58 11.88
C VAL A 40 -12.52 11.75 10.94
N ASP A 41 -11.72 11.53 9.89
CA ASP A 41 -11.51 12.52 8.85
C ASP A 41 -12.46 12.25 7.67
N HIS A 42 -13.12 13.32 7.22
CA HIS A 42 -14.04 13.23 6.10
C HIS A 42 -13.30 13.10 4.76
N GLN A 43 -13.87 12.30 3.87
CA GLN A 43 -13.37 12.19 2.50
C GLN A 43 -13.48 13.53 1.78
N ARG A 44 -12.38 13.97 1.15
CA ARG A 44 -12.37 15.18 0.30
C ARG A 44 -13.19 14.95 -0.97
N ARG A 45 -13.77 16.02 -1.50
CA ARG A 45 -14.47 15.96 -2.79
C ARG A 45 -13.46 15.54 -3.88
N LEU A 46 -13.78 14.46 -4.54
CA LEU A 46 -13.04 13.97 -5.69
C LEU A 46 -13.72 14.41 -6.97
N ASN A 47 -12.94 14.70 -7.98
CA ASN A 47 -13.46 14.93 -9.30
C ASN A 47 -14.12 13.62 -9.83
N PRO A 48 -15.12 13.65 -10.75
CA PRO A 48 -15.84 12.47 -11.19
C PRO A 48 -14.94 11.34 -11.73
N LYS A 49 -13.90 11.67 -12.50
CA LYS A 49 -12.93 10.70 -13.03
C LYS A 49 -12.15 10.01 -11.90
N MET A 50 -11.71 10.78 -10.90
CA MET A 50 -11.00 10.21 -9.74
C MET A 50 -11.91 9.37 -8.86
N LYS A 51 -13.18 9.76 -8.72
CA LYS A 51 -14.18 8.98 -7.97
C LYS A 51 -14.34 7.58 -8.55
N GLU A 52 -14.38 7.47 -9.88
CA GLU A 52 -14.46 6.17 -10.55
C GLU A 52 -13.18 5.33 -10.38
N VAL A 53 -12.00 5.96 -10.44
CA VAL A 53 -10.72 5.29 -10.16
C VAL A 53 -10.70 4.72 -8.74
N VAL A 54 -11.09 5.53 -7.74
CA VAL A 54 -11.16 5.09 -6.32
C VAL A 54 -12.14 3.95 -6.17
N ARG A 55 -13.35 4.07 -6.74
CA ARG A 55 -14.37 3.03 -6.69
C ARG A 55 -13.87 1.70 -7.23
N ARG A 56 -13.26 1.71 -8.42
CA ARG A 56 -12.68 0.50 -9.02
C ARG A 56 -11.62 -0.13 -8.14
N LYS A 57 -10.71 0.67 -7.56
CA LYS A 57 -9.67 0.17 -6.67
C LYS A 57 -10.22 -0.42 -5.38
N ILE A 58 -11.26 0.18 -4.81
CA ILE A 58 -11.93 -0.36 -3.62
C ILE A 58 -12.57 -1.71 -3.94
N LEU A 59 -13.24 -1.84 -5.10
CA LEU A 59 -13.86 -3.09 -5.51
C LEU A 59 -12.81 -4.19 -5.73
N GLU A 60 -11.71 -3.90 -6.43
CA GLU A 60 -10.59 -4.83 -6.61
C GLU A 60 -10.06 -5.36 -5.27
N LEU A 61 -9.86 -4.48 -4.28
CA LEU A 61 -9.35 -4.88 -2.96
C LEU A 61 -10.39 -5.64 -2.12
N LEU A 62 -11.67 -5.32 -2.30
CA LEU A 62 -12.77 -6.00 -1.64
C LEU A 62 -12.94 -7.43 -2.20
N GLU A 63 -12.92 -7.58 -3.53
CA GLU A 63 -12.98 -8.87 -4.21
C GLU A 63 -11.79 -9.78 -3.86
N ALA A 64 -10.60 -9.19 -3.73
CA ALA A 64 -9.40 -9.89 -3.27
C ALA A 64 -9.39 -10.20 -1.75
N GLY A 65 -10.43 -9.81 -1.00
CA GLY A 65 -10.53 -10.05 0.45
C GLY A 65 -9.50 -9.30 1.30
N ILE A 66 -8.80 -8.30 0.74
CA ILE A 66 -7.78 -7.51 1.44
C ILE A 66 -8.43 -6.49 2.37
N ILE A 67 -9.60 -5.98 1.99
CA ILE A 67 -10.40 -5.04 2.79
C ILE A 67 -11.82 -5.58 2.99
N TYR A 68 -12.47 -5.09 4.02
CA TYR A 68 -13.87 -5.41 4.29
C TYR A 68 -14.61 -4.17 4.82
N PRO A 69 -15.93 -4.06 4.62
CA PRO A 69 -16.71 -2.93 5.10
C PRO A 69 -16.88 -2.96 6.61
N ILE A 70 -16.73 -1.80 7.26
CA ILE A 70 -16.96 -1.60 8.69
C ILE A 70 -17.99 -0.47 8.86
N ALA A 71 -19.02 -0.69 9.68
CA ALA A 71 -20.04 0.30 9.97
C ALA A 71 -19.60 1.32 11.03
N ASP A 72 -18.93 0.86 12.11
CA ASP A 72 -18.63 1.64 13.31
C ASP A 72 -17.14 1.85 13.54
N SER A 73 -16.44 2.43 12.57
CA SER A 73 -15.03 2.75 12.80
C SER A 73 -14.88 4.07 13.55
N ARG A 74 -14.20 4.01 14.69
CA ARG A 74 -13.77 5.20 15.43
C ARG A 74 -12.62 5.96 14.76
N TRP A 75 -11.93 5.31 13.82
CA TRP A 75 -10.84 5.88 13.05
C TRP A 75 -11.20 5.84 11.58
N ALA A 76 -11.14 6.98 10.93
CA ALA A 76 -11.32 7.06 9.50
C ALA A 76 -10.33 8.08 8.89
N SER A 77 -9.72 7.70 7.78
CA SER A 77 -8.80 8.55 7.01
C SER A 77 -9.31 8.69 5.58
N PRO A 78 -9.14 9.87 4.96
CA PRO A 78 -9.51 10.05 3.57
C PRO A 78 -8.61 9.22 2.66
N VAL A 79 -9.19 8.69 1.59
CA VAL A 79 -8.47 7.97 0.55
C VAL A 79 -7.89 8.99 -0.44
N HIS A 80 -6.59 8.87 -0.70
CA HIS A 80 -5.88 9.63 -1.72
C HIS A 80 -5.46 8.71 -2.87
N CYS A 81 -5.63 9.18 -4.09
CA CYS A 81 -5.12 8.50 -5.27
C CYS A 81 -4.00 9.32 -5.90
N VAL A 82 -2.83 8.71 -6.01
CA VAL A 82 -1.64 9.31 -6.61
C VAL A 82 -1.35 8.63 -7.95
N PRO A 83 -1.12 9.39 -9.03
CA PRO A 83 -0.77 8.81 -10.32
C PRO A 83 0.61 8.16 -10.25
N LYS A 84 0.70 6.89 -10.62
CA LYS A 84 1.97 6.20 -10.81
C LYS A 84 2.54 6.57 -12.17
N LYS A 85 3.66 7.27 -12.17
CA LYS A 85 4.37 7.64 -13.39
C LYS A 85 5.15 6.43 -13.90
N GLY A 86 4.91 6.05 -15.14
CA GLY A 86 5.61 4.99 -15.86
C GLY A 86 6.94 5.46 -16.46
N GLY A 87 7.38 4.75 -17.50
CA GLY A 87 8.57 5.10 -18.26
C GLY A 87 8.47 6.47 -18.94
N ILE A 88 9.62 6.93 -19.45
CA ILE A 88 9.70 8.17 -20.22
C ILE A 88 9.35 7.83 -21.67
N ILE A 89 8.41 8.56 -22.24
CA ILE A 89 8.11 8.60 -23.68
C ILE A 89 8.54 9.96 -24.23
N PHE A 90 8.96 9.99 -25.47
CA PHE A 90 9.27 11.22 -26.17
C PHE A 90 8.06 11.63 -27.03
N VAL A 91 7.54 12.83 -26.75
CA VAL A 91 6.40 13.38 -27.47
C VAL A 91 6.86 14.62 -28.24
N PRO A 92 6.58 14.73 -29.55
CA PRO A 92 6.91 15.94 -30.31
C PRO A 92 6.06 17.12 -29.81
N ASN A 93 6.71 18.27 -29.61
CA ASN A 93 6.01 19.54 -29.35
C ASN A 93 5.60 20.20 -30.67
N ASP A 94 4.95 21.36 -30.58
CA ASP A 94 4.51 22.14 -31.75
C ASP A 94 5.66 22.58 -32.68
N LYS A 95 6.90 22.50 -32.19
CA LYS A 95 8.14 22.78 -32.96
C LYS A 95 8.86 21.52 -33.47
N ASN A 96 8.21 20.35 -33.37
CA ASN A 96 8.80 19.05 -33.73
C ASN A 96 10.02 18.62 -32.89
N GLU A 97 10.23 19.23 -31.72
CA GLU A 97 11.27 18.80 -30.79
C GLU A 97 10.72 17.70 -29.88
N LEU A 98 11.49 16.64 -29.64
CA LEU A 98 11.11 15.53 -28.80
C LEU A 98 11.29 15.89 -27.30
N ILE A 99 10.19 16.09 -26.61
CA ILE A 99 10.19 16.39 -25.16
C ILE A 99 9.95 15.08 -24.39
N PRO A 100 10.80 14.78 -23.38
CA PRO A 100 10.60 13.62 -22.52
C PRO A 100 9.39 13.84 -21.61
N GLN A 101 8.38 12.99 -21.70
CA GLN A 101 7.18 13.03 -20.88
C GLN A 101 7.00 11.69 -20.15
N ARG A 102 6.62 11.76 -18.86
CA ARG A 102 6.26 10.56 -18.11
C ARG A 102 4.76 10.31 -18.22
N ILE A 103 4.39 9.14 -18.72
CA ILE A 103 2.99 8.72 -18.76
C ILE A 103 2.52 8.21 -17.40
N VAL A 104 1.24 8.47 -17.13
CA VAL A 104 0.56 7.88 -15.97
C VAL A 104 0.07 6.49 -16.38
N THR A 105 0.63 5.44 -15.77
CA THR A 105 0.28 4.05 -16.09
C THR A 105 -0.89 3.54 -15.26
N CYS A 106 -0.95 3.94 -13.99
CA CYS A 106 -2.04 3.56 -13.07
C CYS A 106 -2.13 4.56 -11.91
N TYR A 107 -3.06 4.32 -11.00
CA TYR A 107 -3.20 5.08 -9.75
C TYR A 107 -2.91 4.18 -8.56
N ILE A 108 -2.19 4.73 -7.58
CA ILE A 108 -1.93 4.09 -6.29
C ILE A 108 -2.89 4.71 -5.28
N MET A 109 -3.62 3.86 -4.57
CA MET A 109 -4.44 4.28 -3.44
C MET A 109 -3.55 4.40 -2.20
N VAL A 110 -3.61 5.55 -1.54
CA VAL A 110 -2.82 5.86 -0.35
C VAL A 110 -3.76 6.23 0.79
N ILE A 111 -3.50 5.68 1.95
CA ILE A 111 -4.22 5.99 3.20
C ILE A 111 -3.27 6.70 4.14
N ASP A 112 -3.74 7.81 4.74
CA ASP A 112 -2.93 8.57 5.70
C ASP A 112 -3.09 8.01 7.10
N PHE A 113 -2.02 7.40 7.62
CA PHE A 113 -1.95 6.86 8.97
C PHE A 113 -1.28 7.80 9.97
N ILE A 114 -0.97 9.06 9.62
CA ILE A 114 -0.23 9.98 10.51
C ILE A 114 -0.91 10.14 11.86
N LYS A 115 -2.24 10.34 11.88
CA LYS A 115 -3.00 10.52 13.11
C LYS A 115 -3.05 9.24 13.94
N LEU A 116 -3.24 8.11 13.30
CA LEU A 116 -3.23 6.80 13.94
C LEU A 116 -1.85 6.50 14.54
N ASN A 117 -0.78 6.74 13.79
CA ASN A 117 0.60 6.54 14.25
C ASN A 117 0.96 7.44 15.45
N LYS A 118 0.42 8.66 15.51
CA LYS A 118 0.61 9.55 16.67
C LYS A 118 -0.09 9.02 17.92
N ALA A 119 -1.22 8.35 17.75
CA ALA A 119 -2.02 7.78 18.82
C ALA A 119 -1.57 6.37 19.22
N THR A 120 -0.75 5.72 18.40
CA THR A 120 -0.24 4.38 18.66
C THR A 120 0.94 4.43 19.64
N ARG A 121 0.89 3.57 20.64
CA ARG A 121 2.00 3.37 21.59
C ARG A 121 3.19 2.83 20.82
N LYS A 122 4.32 3.53 20.93
CA LYS A 122 5.54 3.13 20.25
C LYS A 122 6.16 1.92 20.93
N ASP A 123 6.59 0.97 20.13
CA ASP A 123 7.44 -0.11 20.60
C ASP A 123 8.85 0.44 20.85
N HIS A 124 9.41 0.12 22.01
CA HIS A 124 10.78 0.52 22.35
C HIS A 124 11.84 -0.40 21.75
N TYR A 125 11.41 -1.48 21.07
CA TYR A 125 12.32 -2.39 20.40
C TYR A 125 12.40 -2.03 18.90
N PRO A 126 13.44 -1.31 18.46
CA PRO A 126 13.56 -0.94 17.08
C PRO A 126 13.76 -2.17 16.20
N LEU A 127 12.96 -2.29 15.15
CA LEU A 127 13.19 -3.31 14.13
C LEU A 127 14.50 -3.01 13.41
N PRO A 128 15.33 -4.02 13.13
CA PRO A 128 16.53 -3.84 12.31
C PRO A 128 16.14 -3.38 10.91
N PHE A 129 16.98 -2.56 10.30
CA PHE A 129 16.78 -2.14 8.92
C PHE A 129 16.79 -3.36 7.98
N ILE A 130 15.94 -3.34 6.95
CA ILE A 130 15.81 -4.43 5.98
C ILE A 130 17.17 -4.78 5.37
N ASP A 131 17.98 -3.77 5.03
CA ASP A 131 19.31 -3.98 4.44
C ASP A 131 20.24 -4.75 5.38
N GLN A 132 20.20 -4.44 6.68
CA GLN A 132 20.97 -5.19 7.70
C GLN A 132 20.48 -6.63 7.87
N MET A 133 19.18 -6.85 7.77
CA MET A 133 18.61 -8.20 7.81
C MET A 133 19.04 -9.01 6.57
N LEU A 134 18.97 -8.42 5.39
CA LEU A 134 19.41 -9.05 4.15
C LEU A 134 20.89 -9.38 4.18
N GLU A 135 21.74 -8.48 4.67
CA GLU A 135 23.16 -8.73 4.82
C GLU A 135 23.48 -9.89 5.76
N ARG A 136 22.76 -9.96 6.89
CA ARG A 136 22.90 -11.09 7.82
C ARG A 136 22.44 -12.41 7.19
N LEU A 137 21.28 -12.41 6.53
CA LEU A 137 20.74 -13.60 5.88
C LEU A 137 21.61 -14.09 4.70
N SER A 138 22.22 -13.17 3.95
CA SER A 138 23.08 -13.53 2.81
C SER A 138 24.34 -14.30 3.18
N LYS A 139 24.76 -14.20 4.45
CA LYS A 139 25.93 -14.94 4.99
C LYS A 139 25.61 -16.36 5.44
N HIS A 140 24.32 -16.73 5.47
CA HIS A 140 23.87 -18.07 5.87
C HIS A 140 23.40 -18.85 4.65
N THR A 141 23.84 -20.09 4.57
CA THR A 141 23.51 -21.01 3.47
C THR A 141 22.23 -21.81 3.72
N HIS A 142 21.64 -21.68 4.90
CA HIS A 142 20.42 -22.39 5.32
C HIS A 142 19.37 -21.40 5.81
#